data_d8ed58c4f909b565a15c86037d1b5148
#
_entry.id   d8ed58c4f909b565a15c86037d1b5148
#
_cell.length_a   1.000
_cell.length_b   1.000
_cell.length_c   1.000
_cell.angle_alpha   90.00
_cell.angle_beta   90.00
_cell.angle_gamma   90.00
#
_symmetry.space_group_name_H-M   'P 1'
#
loop_
_entity.id
_entity.type
_entity.pdbx_description
1 polymer ?
#
loop_
_entity_poly.entity_id
_entity_poly.type
_entity_poly.pdbx_seq_one_letter_code
_entity_poly.pdbx_strand_id
1 'polypeptide(L)'
;QGNVAILQGDPTQEAAQQRTKGCEEVAAKYNMKVVFNQTGLWARDKGLALAENLIQSGQQVDVICANNDEMALGAINAFENAGMLDKVLVGGVDATGDALNAMAAGKLEVTVFQDAKGQGQAGVDTAIKMVNGEEVPDIINVPYQLVTPENMSQFKQ
;
A
#
# COMPACT_ATOMS: atom_id res chain seq x y z
N GLN A 1 -7.18 10.35 -19.14
CA GLN A 1 -5.96 9.53 -19.22
C GLN A 1 -5.01 10.05 -18.15
N GLY A 2 -4.53 9.17 -17.29
CA GLY A 2 -3.59 9.51 -16.21
C GLY A 2 -2.40 8.57 -16.22
N ASN A 3 -1.34 8.95 -15.50
CA ASN A 3 -0.11 8.18 -15.35
C ASN A 3 0.00 7.62 -13.94
N VAL A 4 0.36 6.35 -13.82
CA VAL A 4 0.54 5.65 -12.56
C VAL A 4 2.01 5.30 -12.34
N ALA A 5 2.52 5.60 -11.17
CA ALA A 5 3.78 5.05 -10.67
C ALA A 5 3.48 3.94 -9.67
N ILE A 6 4.15 2.80 -9.79
CA ILE A 6 4.06 1.68 -8.84
C ILE A 6 5.35 1.60 -8.05
N LEU A 7 5.26 1.66 -6.73
CA LEU A 7 6.36 1.37 -5.82
C LEU A 7 6.18 -0.05 -5.29
N GLN A 8 6.94 -0.97 -5.87
CA GLN A 8 6.84 -2.39 -5.60
C GLN A 8 7.58 -2.78 -4.32
N GLY A 9 7.04 -3.72 -3.56
CA GLY A 9 7.75 -4.39 -2.46
C GLY A 9 8.87 -5.29 -2.95
N ASP A 10 9.25 -6.28 -2.15
CA ASP A 10 10.21 -7.30 -2.59
C ASP A 10 9.57 -8.19 -3.67
N PRO A 11 10.09 -8.18 -4.92
CA PRO A 11 9.49 -8.91 -6.04
C PRO A 11 9.53 -10.44 -5.87
N THR A 12 10.32 -10.95 -4.94
CA THR A 12 10.34 -12.39 -4.61
C THR A 12 9.15 -12.81 -3.76
N GLN A 13 8.42 -11.87 -3.17
CA GLN A 13 7.30 -12.12 -2.27
C GLN A 13 5.95 -12.03 -3.02
N GLU A 14 5.07 -13.00 -2.75
CA GLU A 14 3.75 -13.05 -3.37
C GLU A 14 2.94 -11.77 -3.11
N ALA A 15 3.00 -11.20 -1.90
CA ALA A 15 2.31 -9.97 -1.57
C ALA A 15 2.68 -8.80 -2.50
N ALA A 16 3.98 -8.65 -2.82
CA ALA A 16 4.43 -7.62 -3.76
C ALA A 16 3.92 -7.87 -5.17
N GLN A 17 3.97 -9.12 -5.63
CA GLN A 17 3.50 -9.51 -6.95
C GLN A 17 2.00 -9.26 -7.11
N GLN A 18 1.19 -9.69 -6.16
CA GLN A 18 -0.27 -9.55 -6.21
C GLN A 18 -0.72 -8.09 -6.08
N ARG A 19 -0.10 -7.30 -5.18
CA ARG A 19 -0.41 -5.87 -5.04
C ARG A 19 -0.01 -5.08 -6.29
N THR A 20 1.15 -5.36 -6.88
CA THR A 20 1.58 -4.75 -8.16
C THR A 20 0.62 -5.10 -9.28
N LYS A 21 0.26 -6.38 -9.43
CA LYS A 21 -0.70 -6.84 -10.43
C LYS A 21 -2.05 -6.13 -10.27
N GLY A 22 -2.54 -5.98 -9.04
CA GLY A 22 -3.78 -5.24 -8.77
C GLY A 22 -3.70 -3.77 -9.22
N CYS A 23 -2.58 -3.08 -8.99
CA CYS A 23 -2.37 -1.72 -9.49
C CYS A 23 -2.40 -1.68 -11.03
N GLU A 24 -1.72 -2.62 -11.70
CA GLU A 24 -1.67 -2.70 -13.16
C GLU A 24 -3.05 -2.98 -13.78
N GLU A 25 -3.80 -3.92 -13.22
CA GLU A 25 -5.15 -4.27 -13.69
C GLU A 25 -6.12 -3.10 -13.56
N VAL A 26 -6.08 -2.37 -12.44
CA VAL A 26 -6.93 -1.20 -12.24
C VAL A 26 -6.49 -0.04 -13.15
N ALA A 27 -5.19 0.19 -13.30
CA ALA A 27 -4.69 1.19 -14.25
C ALA A 27 -5.20 0.91 -15.68
N ALA A 28 -5.09 -0.34 -16.13
CA ALA A 28 -5.59 -0.76 -17.45
C ALA A 28 -7.11 -0.57 -17.57
N LYS A 29 -7.89 -0.95 -16.55
CA LYS A 29 -9.35 -0.80 -16.53
C LYS A 29 -9.81 0.65 -16.73
N TYR A 30 -9.06 1.62 -16.20
CA TYR A 30 -9.38 3.05 -16.31
C TYR A 30 -8.58 3.77 -17.39
N ASN A 31 -7.94 3.05 -18.31
CA ASN A 31 -7.12 3.60 -19.41
C ASN A 31 -6.00 4.52 -18.88
N MET A 32 -5.47 4.24 -17.71
CA MET A 32 -4.29 4.88 -17.15
C MET A 32 -3.03 4.14 -17.61
N LYS A 33 -1.92 4.86 -17.71
CA LYS A 33 -0.65 4.30 -18.17
C LYS A 33 0.29 4.10 -16.99
N VAL A 34 0.80 2.89 -16.79
CA VAL A 34 1.90 2.65 -15.86
C VAL A 34 3.19 3.16 -16.51
N VAL A 35 3.75 4.24 -15.95
CA VAL A 35 4.95 4.92 -16.49
C VAL A 35 6.19 4.66 -15.64
N PHE A 36 6.01 4.09 -14.46
CA PHE A 36 7.09 3.77 -13.53
C PHE A 36 6.69 2.55 -12.70
N ASN A 37 7.56 1.56 -12.58
CA ASN A 37 7.37 0.39 -11.74
C ASN A 37 8.75 -0.08 -11.26
N GLN A 38 9.09 0.22 -10.00
CA GLN A 38 10.38 -0.15 -9.42
C GLN A 38 10.21 -0.59 -7.96
N THR A 39 11.13 -1.46 -7.51
CA THR A 39 11.10 -1.98 -6.16
C THR A 39 11.76 -1.05 -5.14
N GLY A 40 11.04 -0.75 -4.08
CA GLY A 40 11.54 -0.08 -2.88
C GLY A 40 11.72 -1.05 -1.70
N LEU A 41 11.56 -2.36 -1.91
CA LEU A 41 11.82 -3.41 -0.92
C LEU A 41 11.13 -3.15 0.43
N TRP A 42 9.92 -2.61 0.41
CA TRP A 42 9.09 -2.25 1.57
C TRP A 42 9.61 -1.08 2.43
N ALA A 43 10.73 -0.46 2.08
CA ALA A 43 11.42 0.50 2.92
C ALA A 43 11.06 1.95 2.58
N ARG A 44 10.87 2.79 3.63
CA ARG A 44 10.49 4.21 3.50
C ARG A 44 11.57 5.02 2.79
N ASP A 45 12.82 4.84 3.16
CA ASP A 45 13.97 5.52 2.55
C ASP A 45 14.12 5.19 1.07
N LYS A 46 13.84 3.95 0.68
CA LYS A 46 13.84 3.54 -0.72
C LYS A 46 12.64 4.08 -1.48
N GLY A 47 11.46 4.11 -0.87
CA GLY A 47 10.29 4.77 -1.44
C GLY A 47 10.54 6.26 -1.72
N LEU A 48 11.22 6.95 -0.78
CA LEU A 48 11.65 8.33 -0.95
C LEU A 48 12.61 8.47 -2.14
N ALA A 49 13.67 7.66 -2.19
CA ALA A 49 14.66 7.72 -3.27
C ALA A 49 14.05 7.43 -4.66
N LEU A 50 13.12 6.47 -4.75
CA LEU A 50 12.40 6.17 -5.99
C LEU A 50 11.54 7.36 -6.44
N ALA A 51 10.84 8.01 -5.52
CA ALA A 51 10.03 9.18 -5.82
C ALA A 51 10.89 10.40 -6.21
N GLU A 52 12.04 10.61 -5.57
CA GLU A 52 13.01 11.63 -5.97
C GLU A 52 13.52 11.39 -7.41
N ASN A 53 13.88 10.15 -7.75
CA ASN A 53 14.29 9.78 -9.10
C ASN A 53 13.16 10.04 -10.12
N LEU A 54 11.93 9.72 -9.75
CA LEU A 54 10.76 9.96 -10.58
C LEU A 54 10.56 11.45 -10.86
N ILE A 55 10.65 12.29 -9.83
CA ILE A 55 10.57 13.76 -9.94
C ILE A 55 11.70 14.31 -10.82
N GLN A 56 12.94 13.86 -10.59
CA GLN A 56 14.12 14.29 -11.38
C GLN A 56 14.04 13.88 -12.84
N SER A 57 13.38 12.78 -13.16
CA SER A 57 13.19 12.34 -14.55
C SER A 57 12.26 13.25 -15.36
N GLY A 58 11.51 14.12 -14.70
CA GLY A 58 10.48 14.95 -15.33
C GLY A 58 9.26 14.15 -15.81
N GLN A 59 9.16 12.86 -15.46
CA GLN A 59 8.02 12.03 -15.83
C GLN A 59 6.78 12.49 -15.06
N GLN A 60 5.75 12.90 -15.79
CA GLN A 60 4.47 13.26 -15.17
C GLN A 60 3.80 12.01 -14.58
N VAL A 61 3.34 12.12 -13.34
CA VAL A 61 2.61 11.09 -12.60
C VAL A 61 1.42 11.74 -11.91
N ASP A 62 0.28 11.07 -11.96
CA ASP A 62 -0.97 11.51 -11.35
C ASP A 62 -1.32 10.66 -10.11
N VAL A 63 -0.89 9.39 -10.10
CA VAL A 63 -1.16 8.45 -9.01
C VAL A 63 0.09 7.64 -8.65
N ILE A 64 0.38 7.55 -7.36
CA ILE A 64 1.37 6.61 -6.81
C ILE A 64 0.62 5.47 -6.13
N CYS A 65 0.79 4.26 -6.66
CA CYS A 65 0.32 3.02 -6.06
C CYS A 65 1.51 2.33 -5.36
N ALA A 66 1.65 2.54 -4.06
CA ALA A 66 2.70 1.89 -3.28
C ALA A 66 2.19 0.57 -2.70
N ASN A 67 3.02 -0.47 -2.78
CA ASN A 67 2.65 -1.78 -2.25
C ASN A 67 2.55 -1.81 -0.71
N ASN A 68 3.12 -0.81 0.01
CA ASN A 68 2.88 -0.60 1.44
C ASN A 68 2.95 0.88 1.83
N ASP A 69 2.53 1.17 3.06
CA ASP A 69 2.49 2.52 3.61
C ASP A 69 3.88 3.12 3.81
N GLU A 70 4.89 2.32 4.16
CA GLU A 70 6.24 2.83 4.34
C GLU A 70 6.79 3.46 3.05
N MET A 71 6.64 2.79 1.92
CA MET A 71 7.04 3.35 0.63
C MET A 71 6.15 4.51 0.20
N ALA A 72 4.83 4.47 0.50
CA ALA A 72 3.92 5.59 0.26
C ALA A 72 4.35 6.84 1.02
N LEU A 73 4.67 6.71 2.32
CA LEU A 73 5.17 7.80 3.16
C LEU A 73 6.51 8.36 2.66
N GLY A 74 7.38 7.48 2.16
CA GLY A 74 8.62 7.90 1.51
C GLY A 74 8.34 8.78 0.28
N ALA A 75 7.41 8.35 -0.58
CA ALA A 75 7.01 9.13 -1.75
C ALA A 75 6.36 10.45 -1.37
N ILE A 76 5.46 10.47 -0.40
CA ILE A 76 4.85 11.70 0.12
C ILE A 76 5.93 12.70 0.53
N ASN A 77 6.94 12.27 1.29
CA ASN A 77 8.04 13.13 1.71
C ASN A 77 8.82 13.73 0.52
N ALA A 78 9.11 12.92 -0.52
CA ALA A 78 9.80 13.40 -1.71
C ALA A 78 8.99 14.46 -2.46
N PHE A 79 7.69 14.21 -2.69
CA PHE A 79 6.81 15.13 -3.40
C PHE A 79 6.51 16.39 -2.58
N GLU A 80 6.40 16.29 -1.26
CA GLU A 80 6.26 17.44 -0.35
C GLU A 80 7.51 18.33 -0.38
N ASN A 81 8.71 17.75 -0.28
CA ASN A 81 9.97 18.48 -0.36
C ASN A 81 10.15 19.19 -1.71
N ALA A 82 9.62 18.62 -2.78
CA ALA A 82 9.63 19.22 -4.12
C ALA A 82 8.52 20.25 -4.34
N GLY A 83 7.58 20.43 -3.39
CA GLY A 83 6.41 21.29 -3.56
C GLY A 83 5.44 20.80 -4.64
N MET A 84 5.32 19.48 -4.81
CA MET A 84 4.53 18.84 -5.87
C MET A 84 3.48 17.86 -5.33
N LEU A 85 3.28 17.78 -4.01
CA LEU A 85 2.37 16.80 -3.43
C LEU A 85 0.90 17.03 -3.87
N ASP A 86 0.52 18.27 -4.12
CA ASP A 86 -0.80 18.66 -4.62
C ASP A 86 -1.11 18.18 -6.05
N LYS A 87 -0.10 17.65 -6.76
CA LYS A 87 -0.21 17.18 -8.14
C LYS A 87 -0.32 15.65 -8.26
N VAL A 88 -0.27 14.93 -7.15
CA VAL A 88 -0.23 13.47 -7.15
C VAL A 88 -1.12 12.91 -6.04
N LEU A 89 -1.84 11.84 -6.36
CA LEU A 89 -2.60 11.07 -5.37
C LEU A 89 -1.75 9.86 -4.93
N VAL A 90 -1.71 9.60 -3.63
CA VAL A 90 -0.87 8.52 -3.09
C VAL A 90 -1.74 7.49 -2.35
N GLY A 91 -1.56 6.22 -2.71
CA GLY A 91 -2.19 5.09 -2.03
C GLY A 91 -1.17 4.10 -1.49
N GLY A 92 -1.48 3.50 -0.34
CA GLY A 92 -0.66 2.52 0.35
C GLY A 92 -1.42 1.27 0.78
N VAL A 93 -0.79 0.44 1.57
CA VAL A 93 -1.35 -0.74 2.23
C VAL A 93 -0.70 -0.87 3.60
N ASP A 94 -1.42 -1.28 4.60
CA ASP A 94 -1.17 -1.69 5.99
C ASP A 94 -1.99 -0.89 7.00
N ALA A 95 -2.40 0.33 6.70
CA ALA A 95 -3.06 1.28 7.60
C ALA A 95 -2.24 1.51 8.89
N THR A 96 -0.94 1.76 8.71
CA THR A 96 -0.04 2.06 9.84
C THR A 96 -0.43 3.37 10.51
N GLY A 97 -0.05 3.55 11.78
CA GLY A 97 -0.32 4.79 12.52
C GLY A 97 0.21 6.04 11.80
N ASP A 98 1.41 5.96 11.21
CA ASP A 98 1.99 7.06 10.42
C ASP A 98 1.19 7.35 9.15
N ALA A 99 0.71 6.30 8.45
CA ALA A 99 -0.13 6.45 7.27
C ALA A 99 -1.48 7.09 7.61
N LEU A 100 -2.12 6.66 8.73
CA LEU A 100 -3.36 7.28 9.20
C LEU A 100 -3.16 8.75 9.61
N ASN A 101 -1.99 9.10 10.17
CA ASN A 101 -1.63 10.49 10.45
C ASN A 101 -1.43 11.31 9.15
N ALA A 102 -0.77 10.73 8.14
CA ALA A 102 -0.61 11.36 6.84
C ALA A 102 -1.97 11.55 6.13
N MET A 103 -2.87 10.56 6.23
CA MET A 103 -4.24 10.66 5.74
C MET A 103 -5.03 11.77 6.44
N ALA A 104 -4.92 11.87 7.78
CA ALA A 104 -5.55 12.93 8.55
C ALA A 104 -5.04 14.33 8.17
N ALA A 105 -3.79 14.42 7.70
CA ALA A 105 -3.18 15.65 7.20
C ALA A 105 -3.49 15.92 5.71
N GLY A 106 -4.30 15.08 5.04
CA GLY A 106 -4.64 15.22 3.63
C GLY A 106 -3.49 14.92 2.66
N LYS A 107 -2.53 14.07 3.08
CA LYS A 107 -1.32 13.72 2.31
C LYS A 107 -1.37 12.30 1.72
N LEU A 108 -2.30 11.47 2.18
CA LEU A 108 -2.51 10.10 1.73
C LEU A 108 -4.01 9.91 1.48
N GLU A 109 -4.39 9.50 0.29
CA GLU A 109 -5.80 9.38 -0.10
C GLU A 109 -6.41 8.07 0.37
N VAL A 110 -5.63 6.98 0.32
CA VAL A 110 -6.14 5.65 0.61
C VAL A 110 -5.04 4.75 1.16
N THR A 111 -5.42 3.89 2.09
CA THR A 111 -4.64 2.70 2.45
C THR A 111 -5.56 1.50 2.62
N VAL A 112 -4.98 0.31 2.79
CA VAL A 112 -5.75 -0.93 2.98
C VAL A 112 -5.30 -1.55 4.29
N PHE A 113 -6.23 -1.67 5.25
CA PHE A 113 -5.92 -2.29 6.54
C PHE A 113 -5.67 -3.78 6.38
N GLN A 114 -4.50 -4.21 6.85
CA GLN A 114 -4.12 -5.59 7.01
C GLN A 114 -4.22 -5.94 8.50
N ASP A 115 -5.20 -6.77 8.88
CA ASP A 115 -5.43 -7.14 10.27
C ASP A 115 -4.41 -8.18 10.75
N ALA A 116 -3.19 -7.75 11.03
CA ALA A 116 -2.11 -8.60 11.51
C ALA A 116 -2.46 -9.30 12.83
N LYS A 117 -3.20 -8.61 13.72
CA LYS A 117 -3.67 -9.19 14.99
C LYS A 117 -4.67 -10.32 14.75
N GLY A 118 -5.67 -10.08 13.90
CA GLY A 118 -6.67 -11.09 13.53
C GLY A 118 -6.03 -12.28 12.82
N GLN A 119 -5.04 -12.06 11.95
CA GLN A 119 -4.27 -13.14 11.32
C GLN A 119 -3.52 -13.99 12.35
N GLY A 120 -2.84 -13.35 13.31
CA GLY A 120 -2.15 -14.06 14.39
C GLY A 120 -3.11 -14.86 15.28
N GLN A 121 -4.25 -14.26 15.67
CA GLN A 121 -5.28 -14.95 16.46
C GLN A 121 -5.87 -16.15 15.71
N ALA A 122 -6.28 -15.96 14.43
CA ALA A 122 -6.82 -17.03 13.62
C ALA A 122 -5.84 -18.21 13.48
N GLY A 123 -4.55 -17.92 13.32
CA GLY A 123 -3.51 -18.95 13.25
C GLY A 123 -3.41 -19.77 14.54
N VAL A 124 -3.34 -19.13 15.69
CA VAL A 124 -3.23 -19.81 16.99
C VAL A 124 -4.52 -20.59 17.30
N ASP A 125 -5.70 -19.98 17.13
CA ASP A 125 -6.98 -20.64 17.39
C ASP A 125 -7.17 -21.88 16.52
N THR A 126 -6.76 -21.80 15.25
CA THR A 126 -6.80 -22.94 14.33
C THR A 126 -5.85 -24.05 14.77
N ALA A 127 -4.62 -23.70 15.14
CA ALA A 127 -3.66 -24.68 15.63
C ALA A 127 -4.18 -25.42 16.88
N ILE A 128 -4.82 -24.72 17.81
CA ILE A 128 -5.43 -25.32 19.00
C ILE A 128 -6.55 -26.30 18.62
N LYS A 129 -7.43 -25.93 17.69
CA LYS A 129 -8.49 -26.82 17.19
C LYS A 129 -7.90 -28.09 16.57
N MET A 130 -6.88 -27.96 15.73
CA MET A 130 -6.20 -29.12 15.13
C MET A 130 -5.58 -30.06 16.19
N VAL A 131 -4.94 -29.51 17.23
CA VAL A 131 -4.39 -30.30 18.32
C VAL A 131 -5.49 -31.05 19.09
N ASN A 132 -6.69 -30.48 19.20
CA ASN A 132 -7.85 -31.10 19.82
C ASN A 132 -8.56 -32.11 18.90
N GLY A 133 -8.08 -32.32 17.67
CA GLY A 133 -8.68 -33.25 16.71
C GLY A 133 -9.95 -32.72 16.05
N GLU A 134 -10.19 -31.40 16.09
CA GLU A 134 -11.32 -30.77 15.43
C GLU A 134 -11.01 -30.59 13.94
N GLU A 135 -12.04 -30.72 13.10
CA GLU A 135 -11.94 -30.38 11.67
C GLU A 135 -11.83 -28.86 11.51
N VAL A 136 -10.90 -28.42 10.67
CA VAL A 136 -10.70 -27.02 10.34
C VAL A 136 -10.70 -26.85 8.81
N PRO A 137 -11.15 -25.71 8.28
CA PRO A 137 -11.11 -25.46 6.84
C PRO A 137 -9.65 -25.31 6.36
N ASP A 138 -9.40 -25.70 5.11
CA ASP A 138 -8.07 -25.60 4.50
C ASP A 138 -7.57 -24.15 4.40
N ILE A 139 -8.50 -23.20 4.29
CA ILE A 139 -8.19 -21.76 4.16
C ILE A 139 -9.04 -20.96 5.15
N ILE A 140 -8.39 -20.12 5.92
CA ILE A 140 -9.04 -19.17 6.81
C ILE A 140 -8.71 -17.76 6.33
N ASN A 141 -9.74 -17.07 5.83
CA ASN A 141 -9.58 -15.71 5.32
C ASN A 141 -9.75 -14.68 6.43
N VAL A 142 -8.75 -13.82 6.57
CA VAL A 142 -8.85 -12.56 7.32
C VAL A 142 -8.93 -11.43 6.30
N PRO A 143 -10.10 -10.78 6.13
CA PRO A 143 -10.30 -9.86 5.01
C PRO A 143 -9.50 -8.58 5.17
N TYR A 144 -8.98 -8.08 4.05
CA TYR A 144 -8.47 -6.71 3.96
C TYR A 144 -9.63 -5.70 3.95
N GLN A 145 -9.41 -4.50 4.48
CA GLN A 145 -10.41 -3.45 4.54
C GLN A 145 -9.87 -2.14 3.94
N LEU A 146 -10.64 -1.56 3.03
CA LEU A 146 -10.29 -0.27 2.45
C LEU A 146 -10.41 0.83 3.51
N VAL A 147 -9.39 1.66 3.62
CA VAL A 147 -9.34 2.80 4.55
C VAL A 147 -9.22 4.09 3.77
N THR A 148 -10.16 4.99 4.02
CA THR A 148 -10.25 6.33 3.42
C THR A 148 -10.40 7.37 4.54
N PRO A 149 -10.30 8.67 4.26
CA PRO A 149 -10.52 9.71 5.27
C PRO A 149 -11.85 9.59 6.02
N GLU A 150 -12.90 9.07 5.37
CA GLU A 150 -14.24 8.94 5.95
C GLU A 150 -14.33 7.85 7.03
N ASN A 151 -13.54 6.78 6.92
CA ASN A 151 -13.62 5.64 7.84
C ASN A 151 -12.34 5.41 8.67
N MET A 152 -11.26 6.17 8.44
CA MET A 152 -9.97 5.97 9.09
C MET A 152 -10.02 6.01 10.63
N SER A 153 -11.01 6.70 11.21
CA SER A 153 -11.18 6.77 12.66
C SER A 153 -11.41 5.41 13.32
N GLN A 154 -11.92 4.43 12.57
CA GLN A 154 -12.17 3.06 13.03
C GLN A 154 -10.88 2.22 13.15
N PHE A 155 -9.80 2.67 12.53
CA PHE A 155 -8.51 1.96 12.44
C PHE A 155 -7.41 2.61 13.31
N LYS A 156 -7.70 3.74 13.95
CA LYS A 156 -6.77 4.35 14.92
C LYS A 156 -6.70 3.47 16.15
N GLN A 157 -5.51 2.92 16.39
CA GLN A 157 -5.19 2.14 17.60
C GLN A 157 -4.75 3.06 18.73
#